data_2fe295321731fc11d5c50c1b43ee1508
#
_entry.id   2fe295321731fc11d5c50c1b43ee1508
#
_cell.length_a   1.000
_cell.length_b   1.000
_cell.length_c   1.000
_cell.angle_alpha   90.00
_cell.angle_beta   90.00
_cell.angle_gamma   90.00
#
_symmetry.space_group_name_H-M   'P 1'
#
loop_
_entity.id
_entity.type
_entity.pdbx_description
1 polymer ?
#
loop_
_entity_poly.entity_id
_entity_poly.type
_entity_poly.pdbx_seq_one_letter_code
_entity_poly.pdbx_strand_id
1 'polypeptide(L)'
;SSMPDLNYGPAASCATNPTFLALVDAAKFWIDKGVDGFRLDAVKHIYDNQTSDENPTFLNTFYTTLNQYFQGKSALGYKDLYMVGECWMGHGDMAKYYKGLPALFDFTAWENWMMYAINNSHAKWFPKDFIGAQNTFKQYRSDFIHATKLSNHDENRARTSLGGSVERAKMAGAILLTSAGSPFIYYGEEIG
;
A
#
# COMPACT_ATOMS: atom_id res chain seq x y z
N SER A 1 15.19 -18.45 -4.06
CA SER A 1 14.90 -17.16 -4.69
C SER A 1 15.96 -16.87 -5.74
N SER A 2 15.57 -16.38 -6.91
CA SER A 2 16.50 -15.96 -7.97
C SER A 2 17.04 -14.54 -7.77
N MET A 3 16.42 -13.79 -6.86
CA MET A 3 16.85 -12.44 -6.50
C MET A 3 17.44 -12.44 -5.09
N PRO A 4 18.69 -11.96 -4.92
CA PRO A 4 19.27 -11.77 -3.60
C PRO A 4 18.54 -10.65 -2.86
N ASP A 5 18.40 -10.77 -1.55
CA ASP A 5 17.83 -9.77 -0.68
C ASP A 5 18.85 -9.29 0.34
N LEU A 6 18.59 -8.12 0.94
CA LEU A 6 19.45 -7.54 1.96
C LEU A 6 19.16 -8.20 3.32
N ASN A 7 20.22 -8.49 4.06
CA ASN A 7 20.08 -9.08 5.38
C ASN A 7 19.96 -8.00 6.46
N TYR A 8 18.78 -7.86 7.03
CA TYR A 8 18.47 -6.92 8.11
C TYR A 8 18.63 -7.53 9.52
N GLY A 9 19.08 -8.80 9.62
CA GLY A 9 19.09 -9.54 10.88
C GLY A 9 17.67 -9.86 11.39
N PRO A 10 17.53 -10.31 12.65
CA PRO A 10 16.21 -10.58 13.23
C PRO A 10 15.35 -9.31 13.29
N ALA A 11 14.08 -9.40 12.91
CA ALA A 11 13.18 -8.25 12.86
C ALA A 11 13.10 -7.45 14.17
N ALA A 12 13.10 -8.15 15.31
CA ALA A 12 13.02 -7.54 16.65
C ALA A 12 14.25 -6.68 17.01
N SER A 13 15.39 -6.87 16.34
CA SER A 13 16.64 -6.15 16.61
C SER A 13 17.21 -5.42 15.36
N CYS A 14 16.40 -5.31 14.30
CA CYS A 14 16.86 -4.71 13.04
C CYS A 14 17.37 -3.27 13.19
N ALA A 15 16.88 -2.51 14.16
CA ALA A 15 17.27 -1.11 14.40
C ALA A 15 18.77 -0.90 14.63
N THR A 16 19.50 -1.93 15.04
CA THR A 16 20.95 -1.88 15.25
C THR A 16 21.75 -2.52 14.12
N ASN A 17 21.07 -3.08 13.13
CA ASN A 17 21.71 -3.76 12.00
C ASN A 17 22.31 -2.71 11.04
N PRO A 18 23.57 -2.86 10.59
CA PRO A 18 24.20 -1.90 9.68
C PRO A 18 23.45 -1.69 8.36
N THR A 19 22.85 -2.75 7.80
CA THR A 19 22.07 -2.66 6.57
C THR A 19 20.81 -1.83 6.77
N PHE A 20 20.11 -2.03 7.90
CA PHE A 20 18.94 -1.23 8.26
C PHE A 20 19.32 0.25 8.44
N LEU A 21 20.41 0.54 9.14
CA LEU A 21 20.89 1.91 9.37
C LEU A 21 21.23 2.60 8.04
N ALA A 22 21.89 1.89 7.12
CA ALA A 22 22.19 2.43 5.79
C ALA A 22 20.92 2.74 4.98
N LEU A 23 19.89 1.89 5.08
CA LEU A 23 18.59 2.13 4.43
C LEU A 23 17.88 3.36 5.04
N VAL A 24 17.92 3.49 6.36
CA VAL A 24 17.36 4.67 7.07
C VAL A 24 18.08 5.94 6.65
N ASP A 25 19.41 5.92 6.53
CA ASP A 25 20.20 7.09 6.12
C ASP A 25 19.92 7.49 4.67
N ALA A 26 19.75 6.51 3.78
CA ALA A 26 19.32 6.76 2.40
C ALA A 26 17.92 7.41 2.35
N ALA A 27 16.97 6.93 3.17
CA ALA A 27 15.64 7.53 3.22
C ALA A 27 15.65 8.96 3.81
N LYS A 28 16.45 9.21 4.85
CA LYS A 28 16.65 10.55 5.43
C LYS A 28 17.22 11.54 4.41
N PHE A 29 18.15 11.09 3.58
CA PHE A 29 18.68 11.92 2.48
C PHE A 29 17.57 12.45 1.58
N TRP A 30 16.59 11.59 1.20
CA TRP A 30 15.47 12.01 0.37
C TRP A 30 14.47 12.90 1.12
N ILE A 31 14.22 12.64 2.40
CA ILE A 31 13.40 13.54 3.24
C ILE A 31 14.02 14.93 3.27
N ASP A 32 15.35 15.05 3.43
CA ASP A 32 16.05 16.34 3.42
C ASP A 32 16.03 17.03 2.05
N LYS A 33 15.71 16.31 0.97
CA LYS A 33 15.44 16.85 -0.37
C LYS A 33 13.97 17.26 -0.58
N GLY A 34 13.12 17.09 0.44
CA GLY A 34 11.72 17.50 0.41
C GLY A 34 10.74 16.41 -0.01
N VAL A 35 11.13 15.13 0.08
CA VAL A 35 10.21 14.01 -0.14
C VAL A 35 9.30 13.87 1.08
N ASP A 36 7.98 13.86 0.85
CA ASP A 36 6.96 13.74 1.90
C ASP A 36 6.48 12.30 2.13
N GLY A 37 7.02 11.32 1.39
CA GLY A 37 6.62 9.91 1.56
C GLY A 37 7.37 8.94 0.67
N PHE A 38 7.12 7.64 0.91
CA PHE A 38 7.73 6.53 0.17
C PHE A 38 6.69 5.46 -0.18
N ARG A 39 6.86 4.86 -1.35
CA ARG A 39 6.25 3.57 -1.68
C ARG A 39 7.29 2.48 -1.43
N LEU A 40 6.94 1.50 -0.62
CA LEU A 40 7.78 0.35 -0.34
C LEU A 40 7.37 -0.83 -1.21
N ASP A 41 8.33 -1.35 -1.95
CA ASP A 41 8.16 -2.51 -2.82
C ASP A 41 8.07 -3.80 -2.00
N ALA A 42 7.19 -4.72 -2.44
CA ALA A 42 7.15 -6.11 -2.02
C ALA A 42 7.32 -6.35 -0.49
N VAL A 43 6.64 -5.54 0.35
CA VAL A 43 6.85 -5.52 1.82
C VAL A 43 6.62 -6.85 2.51
N LYS A 44 5.95 -7.79 1.86
CA LYS A 44 5.72 -9.15 2.36
C LYS A 44 6.92 -10.08 2.20
N HIS A 45 7.96 -9.65 1.48
CA HIS A 45 9.12 -10.47 1.13
C HIS A 45 10.42 -10.04 1.86
N ILE A 46 10.37 -9.08 2.80
CA ILE A 46 11.52 -8.67 3.60
C ILE A 46 12.03 -9.84 4.46
N TYR A 47 11.11 -10.66 4.97
CA TYR A 47 11.37 -11.94 5.63
C TYR A 47 10.54 -13.04 4.98
N ASP A 48 11.06 -14.27 4.96
CA ASP A 48 10.47 -15.40 4.23
C ASP A 48 9.04 -15.75 4.67
N ASN A 49 8.75 -15.69 5.97
CA ASN A 49 7.43 -16.02 6.48
C ASN A 49 6.49 -14.81 6.38
N GLN A 50 5.76 -14.73 5.27
CA GLN A 50 4.86 -13.62 4.95
C GLN A 50 3.68 -13.46 5.91
N THR A 51 3.34 -14.48 6.70
CA THR A 51 2.22 -14.45 7.65
C THR A 51 2.67 -14.26 9.10
N SER A 52 3.99 -14.26 9.36
CA SER A 52 4.55 -13.93 10.68
C SER A 52 4.47 -12.43 10.98
N ASP A 53 4.78 -12.06 12.22
CA ASP A 53 4.90 -10.65 12.62
C ASP A 53 6.28 -10.03 12.27
N GLU A 54 7.21 -10.75 11.61
CA GLU A 54 8.55 -10.24 11.29
C GLU A 54 8.50 -9.06 10.33
N ASN A 55 7.80 -9.21 9.19
CA ASN A 55 7.62 -8.12 8.23
C ASN A 55 6.93 -6.89 8.86
N PRO A 56 5.77 -7.02 9.54
CA PRO A 56 5.16 -5.90 10.25
C PRO A 56 6.06 -5.25 11.30
N THR A 57 6.86 -6.03 12.04
CA THR A 57 7.79 -5.52 13.05
C THR A 57 8.90 -4.67 12.44
N PHE A 58 9.54 -5.17 11.38
CA PHE A 58 10.53 -4.41 10.63
C PHE A 58 9.94 -3.11 10.08
N LEU A 59 8.80 -3.19 9.42
CA LEU A 59 8.11 -2.06 8.80
C LEU A 59 7.73 -1.00 9.85
N ASN A 60 7.27 -1.41 11.02
CA ASN A 60 6.96 -0.50 12.12
C ASN A 60 8.22 0.24 12.61
N THR A 61 9.33 -0.48 12.77
CA THR A 61 10.60 0.11 13.19
C THR A 61 11.09 1.12 12.14
N PHE A 62 11.02 0.76 10.87
CA PHE A 62 11.44 1.62 9.76
C PHE A 62 10.56 2.87 9.66
N TYR A 63 9.23 2.70 9.64
CA TYR A 63 8.27 3.80 9.60
C TYR A 63 8.45 4.75 10.79
N THR A 64 8.48 4.22 12.01
CA THR A 64 8.59 5.05 13.22
C THR A 64 9.87 5.87 13.24
N THR A 65 11.00 5.25 12.87
CA THR A 65 12.31 5.93 12.81
C THR A 65 12.27 7.09 11.80
N LEU A 66 11.72 6.87 10.61
CA LEU A 66 11.66 7.90 9.58
C LEU A 66 10.60 8.95 9.87
N ASN A 67 9.45 8.56 10.41
CA ASN A 67 8.40 9.51 10.79
C ASN A 67 8.86 10.48 11.88
N GLN A 68 9.60 10.00 12.88
CA GLN A 68 10.24 10.86 13.89
C GLN A 68 11.23 11.85 13.24
N TYR A 69 12.03 11.40 12.29
CA TYR A 69 12.97 12.25 11.58
C TYR A 69 12.28 13.28 10.69
N PHE A 70 11.14 12.93 10.12
CA PHE A 70 10.34 13.76 9.20
C PHE A 70 9.67 14.94 9.89
N GLN A 71 9.42 14.87 11.19
CA GLN A 71 8.68 15.89 11.92
C GLN A 71 9.25 17.30 11.69
N GLY A 72 8.39 18.23 11.24
CA GLY A 72 8.75 19.62 10.96
C GLY A 72 9.56 19.85 9.68
N LYS A 73 9.76 18.82 8.84
CA LYS A 73 10.56 18.93 7.60
C LYS A 73 9.73 19.12 6.33
N SER A 74 8.43 18.81 6.36
CA SER A 74 7.58 18.96 5.18
C SER A 74 7.39 20.42 4.80
N ALA A 75 7.71 20.76 3.55
CA ALA A 75 7.45 22.09 2.99
C ALA A 75 5.95 22.39 2.85
N LEU A 76 5.11 21.34 2.80
CA LEU A 76 3.65 21.42 2.71
C LEU A 76 2.96 21.37 4.07
N GLY A 77 3.74 21.25 5.17
CA GLY A 77 3.23 21.24 6.54
C GLY A 77 2.60 19.92 6.98
N TYR A 78 2.90 18.81 6.29
CA TYR A 78 2.47 17.48 6.74
C TYR A 78 3.12 17.12 8.07
N LYS A 79 2.32 16.53 8.97
CA LYS A 79 2.80 16.10 10.28
C LYS A 79 3.47 14.74 10.21
N ASP A 80 2.92 13.84 9.40
CA ASP A 80 3.38 12.46 9.30
C ASP A 80 3.89 12.15 7.89
N LEU A 81 4.97 11.37 7.84
CA LEU A 81 5.52 10.84 6.62
C LEU A 81 4.52 9.87 5.98
N TYR A 82 4.14 10.11 4.73
CA TYR A 82 3.30 9.16 4.01
C TYR A 82 4.11 7.93 3.61
N MET A 83 3.71 6.74 4.07
CA MET A 83 4.40 5.51 3.69
C MET A 83 3.37 4.45 3.30
N VAL A 84 3.43 4.01 2.03
CA VAL A 84 2.52 3.01 1.48
C VAL A 84 3.30 1.77 1.06
N GLY A 85 2.84 0.61 1.49
CA GLY A 85 3.43 -0.69 1.16
C GLY A 85 2.70 -1.42 0.05
N GLU A 86 3.46 -2.03 -0.88
CA GLU A 86 2.91 -3.04 -1.76
C GLU A 86 2.81 -4.37 -1.02
N CYS A 87 1.56 -4.77 -0.74
CA CYS A 87 1.26 -6.00 -0.02
C CYS A 87 0.20 -6.81 -0.78
N TRP A 88 0.60 -7.46 -1.85
CA TRP A 88 -0.32 -8.24 -2.70
C TRP A 88 -0.69 -9.55 -2.03
N MET A 89 -1.71 -9.49 -1.19
CA MET A 89 -2.22 -10.59 -0.37
C MET A 89 -3.73 -10.45 -0.20
N GLY A 90 -4.38 -11.53 0.24
CA GLY A 90 -5.78 -11.46 0.69
C GLY A 90 -5.92 -10.60 1.96
N HIS A 91 -7.08 -9.95 2.12
CA HIS A 91 -7.31 -8.94 3.18
C HIS A 91 -7.00 -9.39 4.59
N GLY A 92 -7.27 -10.67 4.93
CA GLY A 92 -7.01 -11.20 6.27
C GLY A 92 -5.53 -11.17 6.66
N ASP A 93 -4.65 -11.51 5.73
CA ASP A 93 -3.20 -11.49 5.97
C ASP A 93 -2.62 -10.09 5.75
N MET A 94 -3.08 -9.37 4.72
CA MET A 94 -2.68 -7.98 4.47
C MET A 94 -2.96 -7.08 5.68
N ALA A 95 -4.09 -7.28 6.37
CA ALA A 95 -4.49 -6.48 7.51
C ALA A 95 -3.42 -6.42 8.62
N LYS A 96 -2.66 -7.49 8.83
CA LYS A 96 -1.58 -7.53 9.82
C LYS A 96 -0.46 -6.52 9.53
N TYR A 97 -0.24 -6.19 8.27
CA TYR A 97 0.79 -5.26 7.85
C TYR A 97 0.48 -3.80 8.24
N TYR A 98 -0.77 -3.49 8.56
CA TYR A 98 -1.13 -2.20 9.16
C TYR A 98 -0.54 -2.01 10.58
N LYS A 99 -0.06 -3.06 11.26
CA LYS A 99 0.78 -2.90 12.45
C LYS A 99 2.08 -2.15 12.13
N GLY A 100 2.57 -2.31 10.90
CA GLY A 100 3.86 -1.77 10.45
C GLY A 100 3.76 -0.47 9.66
N LEU A 101 2.74 -0.30 8.84
CA LEU A 101 2.61 0.82 7.91
C LEU A 101 1.26 1.51 8.02
N PRO A 102 1.21 2.84 7.82
CA PRO A 102 -0.05 3.58 7.80
C PRO A 102 -0.91 3.28 6.58
N ALA A 103 -0.31 2.95 5.42
CA ALA A 103 -1.02 2.73 4.18
C ALA A 103 -0.55 1.44 3.47
N LEU A 104 -1.49 0.75 2.84
CA LEU A 104 -1.22 -0.44 2.01
C LEU A 104 -2.04 -0.36 0.73
N PHE A 105 -1.42 -0.75 -0.41
CA PHE A 105 -2.15 -0.94 -1.66
C PHE A 105 -3.04 -2.17 -1.60
N ASP A 106 -4.31 -1.98 -1.96
CA ASP A 106 -5.29 -3.06 -2.00
C ASP A 106 -5.53 -3.53 -3.43
N PHE A 107 -4.88 -4.64 -3.80
CA PHE A 107 -5.05 -5.32 -5.08
C PHE A 107 -6.39 -6.06 -5.14
N THR A 108 -6.79 -6.68 -4.05
CA THR A 108 -8.01 -7.49 -3.97
C THR A 108 -9.28 -6.67 -4.21
N ALA A 109 -9.33 -5.42 -3.73
CA ALA A 109 -10.47 -4.55 -3.96
C ALA A 109 -10.70 -4.28 -5.44
N TRP A 110 -9.64 -4.11 -6.23
CA TRP A 110 -9.74 -3.97 -7.68
C TRP A 110 -10.03 -5.31 -8.37
N GLU A 111 -9.15 -6.29 -8.18
CA GLU A 111 -9.17 -7.54 -8.94
C GLU A 111 -10.43 -8.37 -8.70
N ASN A 112 -10.82 -8.54 -7.43
CA ASN A 112 -11.87 -9.48 -7.07
C ASN A 112 -13.25 -8.83 -6.87
N TRP A 113 -13.30 -7.53 -6.61
CA TRP A 113 -14.58 -6.88 -6.27
C TRP A 113 -15.01 -5.85 -7.30
N MET A 114 -14.21 -4.81 -7.50
CA MET A 114 -14.61 -3.70 -8.37
C MET A 114 -14.69 -4.13 -9.83
N MET A 115 -13.64 -4.76 -10.35
CA MET A 115 -13.61 -5.25 -11.74
C MET A 115 -14.68 -6.32 -11.98
N TYR A 116 -14.86 -7.25 -11.04
CA TYR A 116 -15.91 -8.25 -11.11
C TYR A 116 -17.30 -7.61 -11.15
N ALA A 117 -17.58 -6.66 -10.25
CA ALA A 117 -18.87 -5.98 -10.18
C ALA A 117 -19.21 -5.26 -11.48
N ILE A 118 -18.24 -4.56 -12.07
CA ILE A 118 -18.42 -3.81 -13.33
C ILE A 118 -18.61 -4.76 -14.51
N ASN A 119 -17.75 -5.79 -14.65
CA ASN A 119 -17.81 -6.70 -15.80
C ASN A 119 -19.08 -7.56 -15.82
N ASN A 120 -19.61 -7.90 -14.65
CA ASN A 120 -20.78 -8.77 -14.52
C ASN A 120 -22.07 -8.00 -14.20
N SER A 121 -22.04 -6.67 -14.16
CA SER A 121 -23.19 -5.82 -13.76
C SER A 121 -23.77 -6.27 -12.41
N HIS A 122 -22.91 -6.63 -11.46
CA HIS A 122 -23.30 -7.27 -10.21
C HIS A 122 -22.62 -6.61 -8.99
N ALA A 123 -23.12 -5.44 -8.60
CA ALA A 123 -22.54 -4.62 -7.53
C ALA A 123 -22.96 -5.03 -6.11
N LYS A 124 -23.83 -6.02 -5.93
CA LYS A 124 -24.47 -6.34 -4.64
C LYS A 124 -23.48 -6.56 -3.49
N TRP A 125 -22.34 -7.23 -3.76
CA TRP A 125 -21.40 -7.62 -2.72
C TRP A 125 -20.27 -6.59 -2.51
N PHE A 126 -19.95 -5.80 -3.51
CA PHE A 126 -18.83 -4.86 -3.48
C PHE A 126 -18.84 -3.92 -2.24
N PRO A 127 -19.94 -3.20 -1.92
CA PRO A 127 -19.92 -2.31 -0.76
C PRO A 127 -19.76 -3.06 0.56
N LYS A 128 -20.38 -4.23 0.70
CA LYS A 128 -20.28 -5.06 1.92
C LYS A 128 -18.85 -5.55 2.12
N ASP A 129 -18.22 -6.08 1.08
CA ASP A 129 -16.88 -6.64 1.15
C ASP A 129 -15.84 -5.54 1.37
N PHE A 130 -16.01 -4.39 0.73
CA PHE A 130 -15.15 -3.21 0.92
C PHE A 130 -15.22 -2.68 2.38
N ILE A 131 -16.42 -2.53 2.93
CA ILE A 131 -16.61 -2.13 4.32
C ILE A 131 -16.06 -3.20 5.28
N GLY A 132 -16.26 -4.48 4.96
CA GLY A 132 -15.74 -5.61 5.73
C GLY A 132 -14.22 -5.58 5.83
N ALA A 133 -13.52 -5.31 4.72
CA ALA A 133 -12.08 -5.14 4.70
C ALA A 133 -11.62 -3.98 5.57
N GLN A 134 -12.24 -2.81 5.44
CA GLN A 134 -11.90 -1.64 6.26
C GLN A 134 -12.10 -1.90 7.76
N ASN A 135 -13.17 -2.60 8.13
CA ASN A 135 -13.39 -3.00 9.53
C ASN A 135 -12.31 -3.96 10.03
N THR A 136 -11.79 -4.83 9.16
CA THR A 136 -10.66 -5.71 9.49
C THR A 136 -9.38 -4.92 9.67
N PHE A 137 -9.07 -3.98 8.76
CA PHE A 137 -7.87 -3.14 8.85
C PHE A 137 -7.84 -2.29 10.11
N LYS A 138 -9.00 -1.73 10.48
CA LYS A 138 -9.18 -0.91 11.68
C LYS A 138 -8.83 -1.63 12.98
N GLN A 139 -8.91 -2.97 13.01
CA GLN A 139 -8.51 -3.76 14.18
C GLN A 139 -7.00 -3.71 14.44
N TYR A 140 -6.19 -3.45 13.40
CA TYR A 140 -4.74 -3.40 13.49
C TYR A 140 -4.20 -1.96 13.58
N ARG A 141 -4.89 -1.01 12.93
CA ARG A 141 -4.54 0.41 12.98
C ARG A 141 -5.80 1.26 12.82
N SER A 142 -6.09 2.11 13.81
CA SER A 142 -7.30 2.95 13.79
C SER A 142 -7.27 4.07 12.74
N ASP A 143 -6.08 4.57 12.43
CA ASP A 143 -5.78 5.62 11.45
C ASP A 143 -5.23 5.07 10.13
N PHE A 144 -5.59 3.82 9.80
CA PHE A 144 -5.16 3.20 8.55
C PHE A 144 -5.61 3.99 7.32
N ILE A 145 -4.79 3.98 6.29
CA ILE A 145 -5.11 4.55 4.98
C ILE A 145 -5.27 3.38 3.99
N HIS A 146 -6.47 3.23 3.46
CA HIS A 146 -6.78 2.27 2.42
C HIS A 146 -6.34 2.85 1.07
N ALA A 147 -5.19 2.42 0.54
CA ALA A 147 -4.69 2.89 -0.75
C ALA A 147 -5.31 2.05 -1.88
N THR A 148 -6.33 2.62 -2.53
CA THR A 148 -7.05 1.97 -3.63
C THR A 148 -6.47 2.39 -4.98
N LYS A 149 -6.52 1.49 -5.97
CA LYS A 149 -6.04 1.70 -7.34
C LYS A 149 -6.88 0.90 -8.33
N LEU A 150 -6.76 1.19 -9.62
CA LEU A 150 -7.33 0.38 -10.71
C LEU A 150 -6.27 -0.46 -11.41
N SER A 151 -5.09 0.09 -11.63
CA SER A 151 -3.95 -0.61 -12.23
C SER A 151 -2.63 -0.03 -11.76
N ASN A 152 -1.53 -0.68 -12.11
CA ASN A 152 -0.17 -0.20 -11.91
C ASN A 152 0.75 -0.74 -13.02
N HIS A 153 2.09 -0.61 -12.83
CA HIS A 153 3.10 -1.06 -13.79
C HIS A 153 3.24 -2.58 -13.90
N ASP A 154 2.69 -3.35 -12.96
CA ASP A 154 2.72 -4.82 -12.94
C ASP A 154 1.43 -5.45 -13.44
N GLU A 155 0.40 -4.63 -13.75
CA GLU A 155 -0.92 -5.08 -14.15
C GLU A 155 -1.30 -4.58 -15.55
N ASN A 156 -2.29 -5.21 -16.16
CA ASN A 156 -2.92 -4.69 -17.36
C ASN A 156 -3.58 -3.33 -17.08
N ARG A 157 -3.63 -2.46 -18.09
CA ARG A 157 -4.41 -1.23 -18.00
C ARG A 157 -5.86 -1.54 -17.57
N ALA A 158 -6.42 -0.71 -16.69
CA ALA A 158 -7.79 -0.91 -16.18
C ALA A 158 -8.82 -1.06 -17.31
N ARG A 159 -8.74 -0.23 -18.35
CA ARG A 159 -9.63 -0.33 -19.51
C ARG A 159 -9.51 -1.67 -20.24
N THR A 160 -8.29 -2.22 -20.38
CA THR A 160 -8.08 -3.55 -20.97
C THR A 160 -8.79 -4.62 -20.16
N SER A 161 -8.64 -4.60 -18.84
CA SER A 161 -9.28 -5.53 -17.90
C SER A 161 -10.82 -5.41 -17.90
N LEU A 162 -11.33 -4.25 -18.34
CA LEU A 162 -12.76 -3.96 -18.49
C LEU A 162 -13.29 -4.20 -19.93
N GLY A 163 -12.56 -4.98 -20.74
CA GLY A 163 -12.97 -5.33 -22.10
C GLY A 163 -12.89 -4.18 -23.11
N GLY A 164 -12.05 -3.17 -22.87
CA GLY A 164 -11.87 -2.03 -23.75
C GLY A 164 -12.97 -0.96 -23.66
N SER A 165 -14.00 -1.15 -22.82
CA SER A 165 -15.14 -0.24 -22.73
C SER A 165 -14.77 1.07 -22.02
N VAL A 166 -15.08 2.19 -22.66
CA VAL A 166 -14.93 3.54 -22.11
C VAL A 166 -15.90 3.77 -20.94
N GLU A 167 -17.14 3.31 -21.09
CA GLU A 167 -18.20 3.48 -20.08
C GLU A 167 -17.84 2.74 -18.79
N ARG A 168 -17.31 1.51 -18.90
CA ARG A 168 -16.85 0.72 -17.74
C ARG A 168 -15.62 1.36 -17.11
N ALA A 169 -14.70 1.90 -17.90
CA ALA A 169 -13.53 2.60 -17.37
C ALA A 169 -13.94 3.87 -16.60
N LYS A 170 -14.89 4.66 -17.13
CA LYS A 170 -15.45 5.82 -16.42
C LYS A 170 -16.14 5.42 -15.12
N MET A 171 -16.88 4.31 -15.12
CA MET A 171 -17.51 3.77 -13.92
C MET A 171 -16.47 3.37 -12.88
N ALA A 172 -15.40 2.68 -13.29
CA ALA A 172 -14.29 2.29 -12.39
C ALA A 172 -13.62 3.52 -11.78
N GLY A 173 -13.33 4.54 -12.57
CA GLY A 173 -12.78 5.82 -12.09
C GLY A 173 -13.73 6.51 -11.10
N ALA A 174 -15.03 6.53 -11.36
CA ALA A 174 -16.01 7.10 -10.44
C ALA A 174 -16.04 6.34 -9.10
N ILE A 175 -16.02 5.01 -9.14
CA ILE A 175 -15.97 4.18 -7.92
C ILE A 175 -14.67 4.44 -7.16
N LEU A 176 -13.52 4.43 -7.84
CA LEU A 176 -12.23 4.70 -7.21
C LEU A 176 -12.22 6.04 -6.47
N LEU A 177 -12.67 7.10 -7.13
CA LEU A 177 -12.61 8.48 -6.61
C LEU A 177 -13.68 8.78 -5.54
N THR A 178 -14.71 7.95 -5.41
CA THR A 178 -15.79 8.11 -4.42
C THR A 178 -15.74 7.08 -3.29
N SER A 179 -14.86 6.09 -3.40
CA SER A 179 -14.64 5.12 -2.33
C SER A 179 -13.81 5.71 -1.20
N ALA A 180 -14.04 5.24 0.02
CA ALA A 180 -13.25 5.67 1.18
C ALA A 180 -11.81 5.18 1.07
N GLY A 181 -10.85 6.07 1.29
CA GLY A 181 -9.42 5.78 1.22
C GLY A 181 -8.64 6.83 0.46
N SER A 182 -7.43 6.50 0.07
CA SER A 182 -6.54 7.34 -0.75
C SER A 182 -6.45 6.75 -2.16
N PRO A 183 -7.12 7.34 -3.17
CA PRO A 183 -7.10 6.80 -4.52
C PRO A 183 -5.76 7.07 -5.20
N PHE A 184 -5.21 6.05 -5.85
CA PHE A 184 -4.05 6.16 -6.71
C PHE A 184 -4.48 6.03 -8.17
N ILE A 185 -4.13 7.03 -8.97
CA ILE A 185 -4.39 7.07 -10.41
C ILE A 185 -3.08 6.75 -11.12
N TYR A 186 -3.05 5.64 -11.85
CA TYR A 186 -1.89 5.29 -12.65
C TYR A 186 -1.85 6.15 -13.91
N TYR A 187 -0.66 6.60 -14.32
CA TYR A 187 -0.52 7.51 -15.46
C TYR A 187 -1.24 6.99 -16.71
N GLY A 188 -1.98 7.84 -17.38
CA GLY A 188 -2.76 7.52 -18.58
C GLY A 188 -4.15 6.92 -18.31
N GLU A 189 -4.53 6.64 -17.05
CA GLU A 189 -5.89 6.17 -16.74
C GLU A 189 -6.96 7.22 -17.05
N GLU A 190 -6.61 8.50 -16.99
CA GLU A 190 -7.49 9.64 -17.29
C GLU A 190 -7.89 9.72 -18.77
N ILE A 191 -7.13 9.08 -19.65
CA ILE A 191 -7.41 9.01 -21.08
C ILE A 191 -7.80 7.61 -21.57
N GLY A 192 -7.70 6.59 -20.73
CA GLY A 192 -8.13 5.20 -20.97
C GLY A 192 -7.09 4.28 -21.60
#